data_a1e84119b874bc9a30a92604af77d79d
#
_entry.id   a1e84119b874bc9a30a92604af77d79d
#
_cell.length_a   1.000
_cell.length_b   1.000
_cell.length_c   1.000
_cell.angle_alpha   90.00
_cell.angle_beta   90.00
_cell.angle_gamma   90.00
#
_symmetry.space_group_name_H-M   'P 1'
#
loop_
_entity.id
_entity.type
_entity.pdbx_description
1 polymer ?
#
loop_
_entity_poly.entity_id
_entity_poly.type
_entity_poly.pdbx_seq_one_letter_code
_entity_poly.pdbx_strand_id
1 'polypeptide(L)'
;MKNFFKGAATALVTPFDGREVNYAVLEKLIARQIKAGIGALAVLGTTGEAATVTNKERREIFAFCVRIRNKYDETRRTKLIFGCGANDTREAVKNTEIAAKLGADGVLCITPYCNKCTQRGLYEYYREICRATALPVIAYNVPSRTGVNILPETMEAIAFAGLKRMT
;
A
#
# COMPACT_ATOMS: atom_id res chain seq x y z
N MET A 1 -13.53 8.82 -12.49
CA MET A 1 -12.51 7.74 -12.44
C MET A 1 -13.20 6.40 -12.51
N LYS A 2 -12.71 5.43 -13.28
CA LYS A 2 -13.19 4.04 -13.16
C LYS A 2 -12.81 3.53 -11.76
N ASN A 3 -13.76 2.90 -11.08
CA ASN A 3 -13.49 2.32 -9.76
C ASN A 3 -12.29 1.38 -9.85
N PHE A 4 -11.27 1.60 -9.01
CA PHE A 4 -10.04 0.83 -8.95
C PHE A 4 -10.32 -0.65 -8.61
N PHE A 5 -11.22 -0.89 -7.67
CA PHE A 5 -11.77 -2.21 -7.35
C PHE A 5 -13.22 -2.06 -6.87
N LYS A 6 -13.94 -3.18 -6.78
CA LYS A 6 -15.31 -3.23 -6.22
C LYS A 6 -15.35 -4.15 -5.02
N GLY A 7 -16.25 -3.87 -4.07
CA GLY A 7 -16.42 -4.66 -2.86
C GLY A 7 -15.49 -4.25 -1.73
N ALA A 8 -15.15 -5.22 -0.87
CA ALA A 8 -14.32 -5.00 0.30
C ALA A 8 -12.83 -5.18 -0.01
N ALA A 9 -11.98 -4.49 0.76
CA ALA A 9 -10.55 -4.72 0.82
C ALA A 9 -10.16 -5.24 2.20
N THR A 10 -9.34 -6.27 2.27
CA THR A 10 -8.83 -6.81 3.52
C THR A 10 -7.42 -6.27 3.80
N ALA A 11 -7.22 -5.69 4.99
CA ALA A 11 -5.89 -5.45 5.52
C ALA A 11 -5.26 -6.79 5.93
N LEU A 12 -4.34 -7.29 5.11
CA LEU A 12 -3.75 -8.61 5.29
C LEU A 12 -2.70 -8.59 6.41
N VAL A 13 -2.76 -9.57 7.30
CA VAL A 13 -1.71 -9.78 8.31
C VAL A 13 -0.48 -10.43 7.66
N THR A 14 0.69 -10.18 8.22
CA THR A 14 1.93 -10.89 7.89
C THR A 14 2.18 -11.94 8.96
N PRO A 15 1.97 -13.24 8.67
CA PRO A 15 2.22 -14.29 9.65
C PRO A 15 3.71 -14.52 9.82
N PHE A 16 4.16 -14.63 11.06
CA PHE A 16 5.54 -14.94 11.42
C PHE A 16 5.63 -16.30 12.13
N ASP A 17 6.78 -16.94 12.00
CA ASP A 17 7.22 -18.08 12.80
C ASP A 17 8.55 -17.67 13.44
N GLY A 18 8.52 -17.38 14.73
CA GLY A 18 9.61 -16.69 15.39
C GLY A 18 9.89 -15.34 14.75
N ARG A 19 11.03 -15.20 14.09
CA ARG A 19 11.45 -13.96 13.41
C ARG A 19 11.28 -14.00 11.89
N GLU A 20 10.88 -15.12 11.34
CA GLU A 20 10.78 -15.30 9.89
C GLU A 20 9.33 -15.23 9.41
N VAL A 21 9.14 -14.77 8.19
CA VAL A 21 7.81 -14.72 7.56
C VAL A 21 7.35 -16.14 7.25
N ASN A 22 6.18 -16.53 7.76
CA ASN A 22 5.57 -17.83 7.46
C ASN A 22 4.81 -17.79 6.13
N TYR A 23 5.53 -18.02 5.04
CA TYR A 23 4.95 -17.98 3.69
C TYR A 23 3.88 -19.04 3.45
N ALA A 24 3.95 -20.20 4.12
CA ALA A 24 2.92 -21.24 3.99
C ALA A 24 1.58 -20.81 4.56
N VAL A 25 1.59 -20.12 5.70
CA VAL A 25 0.39 -19.53 6.29
C VAL A 25 -0.08 -18.34 5.46
N LEU A 26 0.83 -17.49 4.98
CA LEU A 26 0.50 -16.33 4.14
C LEU A 26 -0.21 -16.77 2.85
N GLU A 27 0.23 -17.83 2.19
CA GLU A 27 -0.44 -18.41 1.02
C GLU A 27 -1.88 -18.83 1.35
N LYS A 28 -2.09 -19.54 2.46
CA LYS A 28 -3.43 -19.97 2.88
C LYS A 28 -4.36 -18.79 3.14
N LEU A 29 -3.84 -17.72 3.75
CA LEU A 29 -4.61 -16.50 4.00
C LEU A 29 -5.03 -15.82 2.70
N ILE A 30 -4.11 -15.64 1.75
CA ILE A 30 -4.39 -15.04 0.44
C ILE A 30 -5.41 -15.89 -0.33
N ALA A 31 -5.17 -17.20 -0.42
CA ALA A 31 -6.06 -18.12 -1.14
C ALA A 31 -7.49 -18.11 -0.57
N ARG A 32 -7.63 -18.07 0.77
CA ARG A 32 -8.92 -17.97 1.44
C ARG A 32 -9.66 -16.69 1.07
N GLN A 33 -8.99 -15.54 1.05
CA GLN A 33 -9.58 -14.25 0.71
C GLN A 33 -10.01 -14.22 -0.77
N ILE A 34 -9.17 -14.71 -1.66
CA ILE A 34 -9.49 -14.80 -3.10
C ILE A 34 -10.71 -15.69 -3.32
N LYS A 35 -10.76 -16.86 -2.67
CA LYS A 35 -11.90 -17.79 -2.76
C LYS A 35 -13.19 -17.16 -2.24
N ALA A 36 -13.12 -16.29 -1.24
CA ALA A 36 -14.25 -15.53 -0.70
C ALA A 36 -14.69 -14.36 -1.61
N GLY A 37 -13.99 -14.10 -2.72
CA GLY A 37 -14.34 -13.04 -3.66
C GLY A 37 -13.94 -11.64 -3.22
N ILE A 38 -12.88 -11.50 -2.40
CA ILE A 38 -12.42 -10.19 -1.94
C ILE A 38 -12.02 -9.29 -3.13
N GLY A 39 -12.36 -8.01 -3.08
CA GLY A 39 -12.03 -7.06 -4.13
C GLY A 39 -10.58 -6.61 -4.14
N ALA A 40 -9.96 -6.51 -2.95
CA ALA A 40 -8.55 -6.15 -2.82
C ALA A 40 -7.90 -6.71 -1.53
N LEU A 41 -6.57 -6.83 -1.56
CA LEU A 41 -5.74 -7.17 -0.42
C LEU A 41 -4.73 -6.04 -0.19
N ALA A 42 -4.80 -5.40 0.98
CA ALA A 42 -3.80 -4.42 1.41
C ALA A 42 -2.66 -5.15 2.15
N VAL A 43 -1.52 -5.26 1.49
CA VAL A 43 -0.33 -5.99 1.96
C VAL A 43 0.65 -5.01 2.59
N LEU A 44 1.19 -5.35 3.76
CA LEU A 44 2.12 -4.50 4.50
C LEU A 44 1.57 -3.08 4.77
N GLY A 45 0.27 -2.99 5.08
CA GLY A 45 -0.29 -1.86 5.80
C GLY A 45 0.06 -1.96 7.29
N THR A 46 -0.60 -1.16 8.12
CA THR A 46 -0.43 -1.21 9.59
C THR A 46 -0.72 -2.61 10.16
N THR A 47 -1.81 -3.24 9.72
CA THR A 47 -2.17 -4.62 10.11
C THR A 47 -1.13 -5.67 9.67
N GLY A 48 -0.44 -5.42 8.56
CA GLY A 48 0.62 -6.27 8.04
C GLY A 48 1.99 -6.01 8.68
N GLU A 49 2.06 -5.22 9.73
CA GLU A 49 3.27 -4.95 10.52
C GLU A 49 4.45 -4.44 9.68
N ALA A 50 4.19 -3.54 8.73
CA ALA A 50 5.18 -3.02 7.78
C ALA A 50 6.47 -2.47 8.43
N ALA A 51 6.39 -2.01 9.69
CA ALA A 51 7.52 -1.46 10.42
C ALA A 51 8.48 -2.53 10.98
N THR A 52 8.03 -3.79 11.07
CA THR A 52 8.83 -4.89 11.65
C THR A 52 9.57 -5.71 10.59
N VAL A 53 9.27 -5.49 9.31
CA VAL A 53 9.93 -6.20 8.19
C VAL A 53 11.09 -5.39 7.61
N THR A 54 12.16 -6.07 7.27
CA THR A 54 13.29 -5.48 6.56
C THR A 54 12.94 -5.15 5.10
N ASN A 55 13.74 -4.32 4.45
CA ASN A 55 13.57 -4.02 3.03
C ASN A 55 13.73 -5.24 2.11
N LYS A 56 14.45 -6.26 2.54
CA LYS A 56 14.57 -7.54 1.83
C LYS A 56 13.27 -8.31 1.93
N GLU A 57 12.78 -8.54 3.14
CA GLU A 57 11.51 -9.23 3.40
C GLU A 57 10.32 -8.54 2.73
N ARG A 58 10.27 -7.20 2.75
CA ARG A 58 9.24 -6.43 2.04
C ARG A 58 9.15 -6.82 0.57
N ARG A 59 10.29 -6.89 -0.14
CA ARG A 59 10.32 -7.27 -1.56
C ARG A 59 9.90 -8.73 -1.76
N GLU A 60 10.35 -9.61 -0.90
CA GLU A 60 10.00 -11.03 -0.93
C GLU A 60 8.50 -11.23 -0.70
N ILE A 61 7.92 -10.55 0.29
CA ILE A 61 6.47 -10.59 0.58
C ILE A 61 5.67 -10.06 -0.62
N PHE A 62 6.08 -8.92 -1.21
CA PHE A 62 5.38 -8.37 -2.37
C PHE A 62 5.43 -9.33 -3.56
N ALA A 63 6.61 -9.85 -3.91
CA ALA A 63 6.76 -10.82 -4.99
C ALA A 63 5.95 -12.10 -4.72
N PHE A 64 5.97 -12.58 -3.49
CA PHE A 64 5.19 -13.73 -3.06
C PHE A 64 3.69 -13.50 -3.23
N CYS A 65 3.17 -12.38 -2.75
CA CYS A 65 1.74 -12.04 -2.86
C CYS A 65 1.29 -11.97 -4.34
N VAL A 66 2.10 -11.40 -5.23
CA VAL A 66 1.81 -11.37 -6.67
C VAL A 66 1.75 -12.78 -7.25
N ARG A 67 2.73 -13.61 -6.93
CA ARG A 67 2.77 -15.00 -7.39
C ARG A 67 1.55 -15.79 -6.92
N ILE A 68 1.19 -15.67 -5.64
CA ILE A 68 0.06 -16.39 -5.06
C ILE A 68 -1.27 -15.88 -5.61
N ARG A 69 -1.46 -14.54 -5.74
CA ARG A 69 -2.63 -13.98 -6.39
C ARG A 69 -2.78 -14.54 -7.81
N ASN A 70 -1.71 -14.55 -8.61
CA ASN A 70 -1.78 -15.07 -9.98
C ASN A 70 -2.08 -16.57 -10.04
N LYS A 71 -1.64 -17.36 -9.04
CA LYS A 71 -1.94 -18.79 -8.92
C LYS A 71 -3.43 -19.06 -8.66
N TYR A 72 -4.09 -18.23 -7.84
CA TYR A 72 -5.47 -18.47 -7.40
C TYR A 72 -6.50 -17.56 -8.07
N ASP A 73 -6.07 -16.52 -8.79
CA ASP A 73 -6.93 -15.58 -9.52
C ASP A 73 -6.23 -15.11 -10.80
N GLU A 74 -6.24 -15.97 -11.83
CA GLU A 74 -5.62 -15.70 -13.14
C GLU A 74 -6.22 -14.44 -13.81
N THR A 75 -7.49 -14.13 -13.53
CA THR A 75 -8.19 -12.97 -14.08
C THR A 75 -7.84 -11.65 -13.39
N ARG A 76 -7.08 -11.69 -12.31
CA ARG A 76 -6.65 -10.55 -11.51
C ARG A 76 -7.80 -9.65 -11.03
N ARG A 77 -8.94 -10.24 -10.68
CA ARG A 77 -10.08 -9.53 -10.08
C ARG A 77 -9.73 -8.96 -8.71
N THR A 78 -9.05 -9.78 -7.88
CA THR A 78 -8.51 -9.34 -6.58
C THR A 78 -7.30 -8.43 -6.80
N LYS A 79 -7.42 -7.17 -6.41
CA LYS A 79 -6.34 -6.19 -6.53
C LYS A 79 -5.34 -6.30 -5.37
N LEU A 80 -4.07 -6.15 -5.67
CA LEU A 80 -3.01 -6.05 -4.67
C LEU A 80 -2.63 -4.59 -4.44
N ILE A 81 -2.84 -4.12 -3.23
CA ILE A 81 -2.51 -2.76 -2.78
C ILE A 81 -1.35 -2.87 -1.80
N PHE A 82 -0.17 -2.35 -2.17
CA PHE A 82 1.02 -2.50 -1.35
C PHE A 82 1.28 -1.28 -0.47
N GLY A 83 1.55 -1.50 0.82
CA GLY A 83 1.94 -0.49 1.78
C GLY A 83 3.35 0.03 1.49
N CYS A 84 3.41 1.27 0.98
CA CYS A 84 4.66 1.90 0.53
C CYS A 84 5.04 3.14 1.34
N GLY A 85 4.08 3.74 2.09
CA GLY A 85 4.33 4.95 2.87
C GLY A 85 5.40 4.76 3.92
N ALA A 86 6.17 5.82 4.16
CA ALA A 86 7.19 5.93 5.19
C ALA A 86 7.24 7.36 5.72
N ASN A 87 7.95 7.60 6.81
CA ASN A 87 8.19 8.96 7.30
C ASN A 87 9.36 9.69 6.59
N ASP A 88 10.17 8.98 5.81
CA ASP A 88 11.11 9.54 4.84
C ASP A 88 10.49 9.46 3.44
N THR A 89 10.36 10.61 2.75
CA THR A 89 9.81 10.69 1.39
C THR A 89 10.58 9.84 0.39
N ARG A 90 11.91 9.79 0.49
CA ARG A 90 12.77 9.00 -0.41
C ARG A 90 12.51 7.50 -0.26
N GLU A 91 12.30 7.04 0.97
CA GLU A 91 11.99 5.65 1.23
C GLU A 91 10.57 5.29 0.72
N ALA A 92 9.58 6.19 0.90
CA ALA A 92 8.24 6.01 0.36
C ALA A 92 8.24 5.94 -1.18
N VAL A 93 9.00 6.81 -1.84
CA VAL A 93 9.20 6.80 -3.30
C VAL A 93 9.81 5.48 -3.75
N LYS A 94 10.93 5.07 -3.14
CA LYS A 94 11.63 3.81 -3.45
C LYS A 94 10.73 2.58 -3.26
N ASN A 95 9.96 2.52 -2.17
CA ASN A 95 9.01 1.44 -1.93
C ASN A 95 7.92 1.41 -3.01
N THR A 96 7.44 2.58 -3.43
CA THR A 96 6.45 2.73 -4.49
C THR A 96 6.97 2.23 -5.84
N GLU A 97 8.20 2.59 -6.21
CA GLU A 97 8.85 2.09 -7.43
C GLU A 97 9.02 0.57 -7.42
N ILE A 98 9.44 0.01 -6.28
CA ILE A 98 9.59 -1.43 -6.10
C ILE A 98 8.22 -2.13 -6.25
N ALA A 99 7.19 -1.61 -5.59
CA ALA A 99 5.83 -2.15 -5.68
C ALA A 99 5.32 -2.17 -7.13
N ALA A 100 5.52 -1.08 -7.86
CA ALA A 100 5.14 -0.98 -9.27
C ALA A 100 5.89 -2.00 -10.14
N LYS A 101 7.20 -2.14 -9.97
CA LYS A 101 8.04 -3.11 -10.70
C LYS A 101 7.64 -4.56 -10.41
N LEU A 102 7.19 -4.85 -9.19
CA LEU A 102 6.78 -6.19 -8.78
C LEU A 102 5.35 -6.55 -9.17
N GLY A 103 4.57 -5.62 -9.72
CA GLY A 103 3.23 -5.90 -10.25
C GLY A 103 2.09 -5.64 -9.26
N ALA A 104 2.25 -4.67 -8.36
CA ALA A 104 1.15 -4.11 -7.59
C ALA A 104 0.06 -3.54 -8.51
N ASP A 105 -1.19 -3.56 -8.07
CA ASP A 105 -2.29 -2.90 -8.76
C ASP A 105 -2.51 -1.47 -8.23
N GLY A 106 -2.02 -1.17 -7.01
CA GLY A 106 -2.05 0.14 -6.39
C GLY A 106 -1.14 0.20 -5.17
N VAL A 107 -0.95 1.39 -4.62
CA VAL A 107 -0.12 1.61 -3.43
C VAL A 107 -0.89 2.33 -2.33
N LEU A 108 -0.67 1.93 -1.08
CA LEU A 108 -1.22 2.55 0.12
C LEU A 108 -0.10 3.33 0.81
N CYS A 109 -0.26 4.65 0.89
CA CYS A 109 0.75 5.52 1.46
C CYS A 109 0.20 6.25 2.70
N ILE A 110 0.67 5.85 3.86
CA ILE A 110 0.39 6.53 5.13
C ILE A 110 1.08 7.91 5.14
N THR A 111 0.46 8.90 5.78
CA THR A 111 1.10 10.19 6.04
C THR A 111 2.41 9.99 6.82
N PRO A 112 3.44 10.83 6.62
CA PRO A 112 4.64 10.78 7.44
C PRO A 112 4.30 10.81 8.93
N TYR A 113 4.75 9.80 9.66
CA TYR A 113 4.54 9.64 11.11
C TYR A 113 5.76 10.12 11.89
N CYS A 114 5.61 10.49 13.14
CA CYS A 114 6.62 11.07 14.04
C CYS A 114 7.05 12.50 13.67
N ASN A 115 7.25 12.82 12.41
CA ASN A 115 7.83 14.09 11.91
C ASN A 115 6.88 15.29 12.03
N LYS A 116 5.56 15.07 12.18
CA LYS A 116 4.53 16.12 12.27
C LYS A 116 4.67 17.18 11.17
N CYS A 117 4.72 16.74 9.92
CA CYS A 117 4.91 17.62 8.78
C CYS A 117 3.71 18.58 8.59
N THR A 118 3.97 19.73 7.94
CA THR A 118 2.95 20.72 7.58
C THR A 118 2.07 20.24 6.43
N GLN A 119 0.95 20.93 6.17
CA GLN A 119 0.07 20.63 5.02
C GLN A 119 0.82 20.75 3.68
N ARG A 120 1.70 21.75 3.55
CA ARG A 120 2.59 21.86 2.39
C ARG A 120 3.56 20.67 2.29
N GLY A 121 4.08 20.19 3.41
CA GLY A 121 4.92 18.99 3.47
C GLY A 121 4.17 17.74 3.01
N LEU A 122 2.89 17.58 3.41
CA LEU A 122 2.02 16.51 2.93
C LEU A 122 1.80 16.58 1.42
N TYR A 123 1.51 17.77 0.89
CA TYR A 123 1.36 18.00 -0.55
C TYR A 123 2.62 17.55 -1.31
N GLU A 124 3.80 17.99 -0.89
CA GLU A 124 5.07 17.64 -1.54
C GLU A 124 5.37 16.14 -1.43
N TYR A 125 5.11 15.54 -0.26
CA TYR A 125 5.27 14.10 -0.02
C TYR A 125 4.46 13.26 -1.02
N TYR A 126 3.15 13.52 -1.13
CA TYR A 126 2.30 12.79 -2.07
C TYR A 126 2.59 13.11 -3.52
N ARG A 127 3.02 14.36 -3.82
CA ARG A 127 3.46 14.74 -5.16
C ARG A 127 4.64 13.88 -5.63
N GLU A 128 5.65 13.70 -4.80
CA GLU A 128 6.82 12.87 -5.14
C GLU A 128 6.44 11.40 -5.31
N ILE A 129 5.59 10.85 -4.44
CA ILE A 129 5.08 9.48 -4.57
C ILE A 129 4.31 9.30 -5.89
N CYS A 130 3.41 10.22 -6.23
CA CYS A 130 2.63 10.14 -7.45
C CYS A 130 3.47 10.28 -8.72
N ARG A 131 4.61 10.98 -8.66
CA ARG A 131 5.58 11.06 -9.77
C ARG A 131 6.32 9.75 -9.99
N ALA A 132 6.55 8.99 -8.93
CA ALA A 132 7.30 7.75 -8.96
C ALA A 132 6.53 6.57 -9.57
N THR A 133 5.21 6.68 -9.80
CA THR A 133 4.39 5.57 -10.28
C THR A 133 3.23 6.00 -11.16
N ALA A 134 2.83 5.11 -12.06
CA ALA A 134 1.57 5.21 -12.79
C ALA A 134 0.38 4.54 -12.06
N LEU A 135 0.63 3.84 -10.96
CA LEU A 135 -0.39 3.14 -10.19
C LEU A 135 -1.30 4.11 -9.43
N PRO A 136 -2.54 3.71 -9.11
CA PRO A 136 -3.36 4.41 -8.14
C PRO A 136 -2.65 4.53 -6.79
N VAL A 137 -2.65 5.74 -6.21
CA VAL A 137 -2.09 6.01 -4.88
C VAL A 137 -3.25 6.26 -3.92
N ILE A 138 -3.34 5.47 -2.87
CA ILE A 138 -4.32 5.62 -1.80
C ILE A 138 -3.65 6.36 -0.65
N ALA A 139 -4.10 7.58 -0.36
CA ALA A 139 -3.64 8.34 0.78
C ALA A 139 -4.27 7.78 2.07
N TYR A 140 -3.44 7.31 2.99
CA TYR A 140 -3.90 6.76 4.25
C TYR A 140 -3.72 7.79 5.38
N ASN A 141 -4.84 8.39 5.77
CA ASN A 141 -4.91 9.40 6.82
C ASN A 141 -5.39 8.78 8.13
N VAL A 142 -4.53 8.73 9.13
CA VAL A 142 -4.83 8.14 10.44
C VAL A 142 -4.20 8.98 11.57
N PRO A 143 -4.75 10.16 11.87
CA PRO A 143 -4.15 11.14 12.77
C PRO A 143 -3.80 10.60 14.17
N SER A 144 -4.60 9.67 14.69
CA SER A 144 -4.35 9.03 15.99
C SER A 144 -3.06 8.21 16.05
N ARG A 145 -2.53 7.78 14.90
CA ARG A 145 -1.27 7.01 14.80
C ARG A 145 -0.11 7.85 14.30
N THR A 146 -0.37 8.79 13.39
CA THR A 146 0.69 9.57 12.74
C THR A 146 0.95 10.91 13.41
N GLY A 147 -0.01 11.43 14.17
CA GLY A 147 0.02 12.78 14.73
C GLY A 147 -0.15 13.88 13.69
N VAL A 148 -0.55 13.51 12.46
CA VAL A 148 -0.76 14.43 11.32
C VAL A 148 -2.10 14.12 10.68
N ASN A 149 -2.87 15.17 10.39
CA ASN A 149 -4.13 15.09 9.66
C ASN A 149 -4.01 15.78 8.30
N ILE A 150 -4.39 15.10 7.22
CA ILE A 150 -4.52 15.73 5.91
C ILE A 150 -5.85 16.49 5.91
N LEU A 151 -5.79 17.81 5.72
CA LEU A 151 -6.99 18.62 5.58
C LEU A 151 -7.64 18.39 4.20
N PRO A 152 -8.97 18.55 4.08
CA PRO A 152 -9.67 18.40 2.81
C PRO A 152 -9.09 19.24 1.69
N GLU A 153 -8.73 20.49 1.96
CA GLU A 153 -8.14 21.43 1.00
C GLU A 153 -6.79 20.96 0.49
N THR A 154 -5.99 20.33 1.37
CA THR A 154 -4.70 19.74 1.00
C THR A 154 -4.92 18.54 0.08
N MET A 155 -5.90 17.70 0.41
CA MET A 155 -6.25 16.53 -0.41
C MET A 155 -6.76 16.96 -1.78
N GLU A 156 -7.59 17.98 -1.84
CA GLU A 156 -8.09 18.57 -3.08
C GLU A 156 -6.93 19.12 -3.94
N ALA A 157 -6.01 19.88 -3.35
CA ALA A 157 -4.83 20.41 -4.05
C ALA A 157 -3.96 19.28 -4.63
N ILE A 158 -3.75 18.18 -3.89
CA ILE A 158 -3.02 17.01 -4.37
C ILE A 158 -3.75 16.38 -5.58
N ALA A 159 -5.07 16.23 -5.50
CA ALA A 159 -5.87 15.64 -6.57
C ALA A 159 -5.90 16.51 -7.85
N PHE A 160 -6.00 17.84 -7.70
CA PHE A 160 -6.04 18.81 -8.83
C PHE A 160 -4.70 19.04 -9.48
N ALA A 161 -3.58 18.89 -8.79
CA ALA A 161 -2.23 19.11 -9.35
C ALA A 161 -1.84 18.18 -10.51
N GLY A 162 -2.81 17.61 -11.21
CA GLY A 162 -2.60 16.66 -12.31
C GLY A 162 -2.28 15.25 -11.82
N LEU A 163 -2.33 15.04 -10.51
CA LEU A 163 -2.12 13.75 -9.87
C LEU A 163 -3.41 12.91 -9.92
N LYS A 164 -4.04 12.81 -11.10
CA LYS A 164 -5.35 12.13 -11.37
C LYS A 164 -5.43 10.66 -10.90
N ARG A 165 -4.48 10.18 -10.11
CA ARG A 165 -4.31 8.79 -9.70
C ARG A 165 -4.52 8.57 -8.21
N MET A 166 -4.90 9.62 -7.47
CA MET A 166 -5.24 9.49 -6.05
C MET A 166 -6.70 9.08 -5.88
N THR A 167 -6.92 8.09 -5.03
CA THR A 167 -8.22 7.62 -4.56
C THR A 167 -8.22 7.50 -3.04
#